data_5a3036ed8bde8e1c5c47cbe7dee84a5e
#
_entry.id   5a3036ed8bde8e1c5c47cbe7dee84a5e
#
_cell.length_a   1.000
_cell.length_b   1.000
_cell.length_c   1.000
_cell.angle_alpha   90.00
_cell.angle_beta   90.00
_cell.angle_gamma   90.00
#
_symmetry.space_group_name_H-M   'P 1'
#
loop_
_entity.id
_entity.type
_entity.pdbx_description
1 polymer ?
#
loop_
_entity_poly.entity_id
_entity_poly.type
_entity_poly.pdbx_seq_one_letter_code
_entity_poly.pdbx_strand_id
1 'polypeptide(L)'
;MTRAHVRSRPAFAKRGARGAAVVTALLMVTLAVVVVSGMLWRQQVQIRAIENQRLLAQATWIERAAVDWARLILRDDQRRTNVDQLGEPWAVPIAETRLSDFLGASLRTDVAGETSFLSGRILDAQARFNLANLVIWTATAGQGRAASVDPAAQAAYRRLLQTVGLNPQLAESTARAMLQAAQGGSDGGGRAAPRPLDSVQGLLSLPGYTPEMVAVLEPFVTVLPERTLVNANTAEAEVLAAVIDKLPLERARELVRQRDRAYFNNIGNVQTQLAAVAPQADSANLANMIDVRSHYFLVYGLVRHERASRLQVSLIFRGEPLGATNTTRVVWVQDADRLPDLR
;
A
#
# COMPACT_ATOMS: atom_id res chain seq x y z
N MET A 1 -70.90 54.45 78.59
CA MET A 1 -70.54 55.01 77.29
C MET A 1 -69.02 54.93 77.12
N THR A 2 -68.48 53.93 76.40
CA THR A 2 -67.02 53.77 76.20
C THR A 2 -66.76 53.53 74.76
N ARG A 3 -66.13 54.52 74.08
CA ARG A 3 -65.78 54.45 72.65
C ARG A 3 -64.48 53.62 72.48
N ALA A 4 -64.55 52.57 71.69
CA ALA A 4 -63.40 51.81 71.30
C ALA A 4 -62.67 52.48 70.08
N HIS A 5 -61.39 52.75 70.30
CA HIS A 5 -60.49 53.23 69.20
C HIS A 5 -60.01 52.05 68.41
N VAL A 6 -60.39 52.00 67.12
CA VAL A 6 -59.83 51.10 66.12
C VAL A 6 -58.54 51.73 65.59
N ARG A 7 -57.40 51.09 65.88
CA ARG A 7 -56.11 51.46 65.32
C ARG A 7 -56.00 50.80 63.93
N SER A 8 -55.96 51.67 62.92
CA SER A 8 -55.61 51.25 61.54
C SER A 8 -54.11 50.89 61.40
N ARG A 9 -53.80 49.65 60.95
CA ARG A 9 -52.44 49.25 60.62
C ARG A 9 -52.00 49.87 59.26
N PRO A 10 -50.77 50.42 59.14
CA PRO A 10 -50.29 50.92 57.84
C PRO A 10 -50.05 49.78 56.92
N ALA A 11 -50.55 49.89 55.70
CA ALA A 11 -50.29 48.98 54.62
C ALA A 11 -48.79 49.13 54.13
N PHE A 12 -48.01 48.10 54.37
CA PHE A 12 -46.64 48.06 53.76
C PHE A 12 -46.76 47.99 52.25
N ALA A 13 -46.39 49.05 51.59
CA ALA A 13 -46.32 49.14 50.15
C ALA A 13 -45.17 48.24 49.70
N LYS A 14 -45.46 47.11 48.95
CA LYS A 14 -44.50 46.28 48.26
C LYS A 14 -43.90 47.02 47.13
N ARG A 15 -42.85 47.82 47.30
CA ARG A 15 -42.11 48.54 46.29
C ARG A 15 -40.87 47.79 45.77
N GLY A 16 -40.63 46.51 46.10
CA GLY A 16 -39.41 45.76 45.76
C GLY A 16 -39.52 44.74 44.61
N ALA A 17 -40.72 44.43 44.08
CA ALA A 17 -40.89 43.29 43.18
C ALA A 17 -40.63 43.55 41.67
N ARG A 18 -40.61 44.80 41.22
CA ARG A 18 -40.45 45.12 39.78
C ARG A 18 -39.02 44.98 39.30
N GLY A 19 -38.01 45.25 40.09
CA GLY A 19 -36.61 45.14 39.73
C GLY A 19 -36.16 43.67 39.66
N ALA A 20 -36.63 42.81 40.61
CA ALA A 20 -36.30 41.40 40.60
C ALA A 20 -36.86 40.64 39.40
N ALA A 21 -38.07 40.98 38.91
CA ALA A 21 -38.68 40.38 37.74
C ALA A 21 -37.91 40.66 36.46
N VAL A 22 -37.33 41.87 36.29
CA VAL A 22 -36.52 42.25 35.15
C VAL A 22 -35.19 41.48 35.16
N VAL A 23 -34.54 41.35 36.32
CA VAL A 23 -33.29 40.60 36.46
C VAL A 23 -33.49 39.12 36.15
N THR A 24 -34.56 38.51 36.68
CA THR A 24 -34.87 37.11 36.38
C THR A 24 -35.23 36.87 34.91
N ALA A 25 -35.98 37.80 34.28
CA ALA A 25 -36.27 37.73 32.87
C ALA A 25 -34.99 37.83 32.04
N LEU A 26 -34.07 38.74 32.35
CA LEU A 26 -32.79 38.90 31.67
C LEU A 26 -31.91 37.64 31.86
N LEU A 27 -31.90 37.03 33.03
CA LEU A 27 -31.16 35.83 33.34
C LEU A 27 -31.71 34.61 32.57
N MET A 28 -33.03 34.51 32.42
CA MET A 28 -33.66 33.48 31.61
C MET A 28 -33.32 33.65 30.10
N VAL A 29 -33.35 34.88 29.60
CA VAL A 29 -32.99 35.18 28.19
C VAL A 29 -31.53 34.88 27.96
N THR A 30 -30.62 35.29 28.81
CA THR A 30 -29.18 34.97 28.67
C THR A 30 -28.92 33.47 28.72
N LEU A 31 -29.57 32.74 29.63
CA LEU A 31 -29.49 31.28 29.71
C LEU A 31 -30.01 30.63 28.44
N ALA A 32 -31.16 31.08 27.93
CA ALA A 32 -31.72 30.58 26.65
C ALA A 32 -30.77 30.82 25.46
N VAL A 33 -30.17 32.00 25.38
CA VAL A 33 -29.18 32.34 24.33
C VAL A 33 -27.96 31.41 24.41
N VAL A 34 -27.42 31.18 25.61
CA VAL A 34 -26.29 30.27 25.82
C VAL A 34 -26.61 28.84 25.38
N VAL A 35 -27.78 28.33 25.77
CA VAL A 35 -28.26 26.97 25.42
C VAL A 35 -28.43 26.87 23.89
N VAL A 36 -29.13 27.84 23.25
CA VAL A 36 -29.37 27.84 21.80
C VAL A 36 -28.04 27.96 21.02
N SER A 37 -27.13 28.83 21.48
CA SER A 37 -25.80 28.97 20.87
C SER A 37 -24.99 27.67 20.95
N GLY A 38 -25.05 26.99 22.10
CA GLY A 38 -24.41 25.68 22.30
C GLY A 38 -25.00 24.60 21.41
N MET A 39 -26.34 24.59 21.19
CA MET A 39 -27.00 23.67 20.27
C MET A 39 -26.62 23.93 18.81
N LEU A 40 -26.59 25.20 18.39
CA LEU A 40 -26.19 25.57 17.03
C LEU A 40 -24.74 25.18 16.74
N TRP A 41 -23.83 25.38 17.68
CA TRP A 41 -22.45 24.95 17.49
C TRP A 41 -22.32 23.42 17.37
N ARG A 42 -23.02 22.67 18.21
CA ARG A 42 -23.05 21.19 18.08
C ARG A 42 -23.60 20.74 16.73
N GLN A 43 -24.65 21.38 16.22
CA GLN A 43 -25.19 21.10 14.89
C GLN A 43 -24.15 21.37 13.79
N GLN A 44 -23.42 22.50 13.84
CA GLN A 44 -22.37 22.78 12.85
C GLN A 44 -21.25 21.74 12.85
N VAL A 45 -20.82 21.28 14.03
CA VAL A 45 -19.81 20.22 14.14
C VAL A 45 -20.33 18.91 13.54
N GLN A 46 -21.58 18.55 13.81
CA GLN A 46 -22.21 17.34 13.27
C GLN A 46 -22.36 17.41 11.74
N ILE A 47 -22.79 18.55 11.19
CA ILE A 47 -22.90 18.75 9.74
C ILE A 47 -21.54 18.56 9.08
N ARG A 48 -20.47 19.18 9.60
CA ARG A 48 -19.12 19.02 9.08
C ARG A 48 -18.60 17.59 9.18
N ALA A 49 -18.94 16.88 10.24
CA ALA A 49 -18.58 15.46 10.37
C ALA A 49 -19.28 14.60 9.31
N ILE A 50 -20.57 14.82 9.07
CA ILE A 50 -21.34 14.11 8.03
C ILE A 50 -20.79 14.43 6.63
N GLU A 51 -20.51 15.72 6.34
CA GLU A 51 -19.87 16.12 5.08
C GLU A 51 -18.53 15.43 4.86
N ASN A 52 -17.65 15.40 5.88
CA ASN A 52 -16.38 14.70 5.79
C ASN A 52 -16.54 13.21 5.54
N GLN A 53 -17.47 12.55 6.23
CA GLN A 53 -17.77 11.13 5.99
C GLN A 53 -18.26 10.89 4.56
N ARG A 54 -19.11 11.77 4.03
CA ARG A 54 -19.59 11.71 2.65
C ARG A 54 -18.45 11.86 1.65
N LEU A 55 -17.56 12.85 1.84
CA LEU A 55 -16.41 13.08 0.97
C LEU A 55 -15.44 11.88 0.97
N LEU A 56 -15.16 11.32 2.15
CA LEU A 56 -14.32 10.12 2.27
C LEU A 56 -14.98 8.90 1.61
N ALA A 57 -16.29 8.73 1.76
CA ALA A 57 -17.00 7.65 1.09
C ALA A 57 -16.95 7.80 -0.45
N GLN A 58 -17.13 9.01 -0.97
CA GLN A 58 -16.99 9.30 -2.41
C GLN A 58 -15.57 9.02 -2.89
N ALA A 59 -14.54 9.48 -2.18
CA ALA A 59 -13.14 9.18 -2.49
C ALA A 59 -12.89 7.67 -2.55
N THR A 60 -13.45 6.88 -1.62
CA THR A 60 -13.30 5.42 -1.60
C THR A 60 -13.91 4.75 -2.84
N TRP A 61 -15.04 5.26 -3.35
CA TRP A 61 -15.63 4.73 -4.59
C TRP A 61 -14.77 5.05 -5.81
N ILE A 62 -14.20 6.24 -5.87
CA ILE A 62 -13.26 6.64 -6.94
C ILE A 62 -12.00 5.75 -6.92
N GLU A 63 -11.45 5.47 -5.73
CA GLU A 63 -10.31 4.57 -5.57
C GLU A 63 -10.61 3.16 -6.08
N ARG A 64 -11.77 2.60 -5.74
CA ARG A 64 -12.20 1.28 -6.23
C ARG A 64 -12.29 1.28 -7.76
N ALA A 65 -12.89 2.31 -8.35
CA ALA A 65 -12.97 2.44 -9.80
C ALA A 65 -11.57 2.52 -10.44
N ALA A 66 -10.62 3.24 -9.82
CA ALA A 66 -9.25 3.33 -10.29
C ALA A 66 -8.52 1.96 -10.24
N VAL A 67 -8.73 1.18 -9.18
CA VAL A 67 -8.18 -0.19 -9.08
C VAL A 67 -8.80 -1.10 -10.15
N ASP A 68 -10.10 -1.03 -10.37
CA ASP A 68 -10.76 -1.84 -11.41
C ASP A 68 -10.29 -1.45 -12.81
N TRP A 69 -10.02 -0.17 -13.04
CA TRP A 69 -9.43 0.29 -14.29
C TRP A 69 -7.98 -0.21 -14.47
N ALA A 70 -7.16 -0.15 -13.43
CA ALA A 70 -5.82 -0.73 -13.46
C ALA A 70 -5.85 -2.24 -13.79
N ARG A 71 -6.83 -2.97 -13.25
CA ARG A 71 -7.06 -4.39 -13.58
C ARG A 71 -7.43 -4.59 -15.04
N LEU A 72 -8.18 -3.67 -15.63
CA LEU A 72 -8.50 -3.70 -17.06
C LEU A 72 -7.25 -3.52 -17.92
N ILE A 73 -6.39 -2.54 -17.58
CA ILE A 73 -5.13 -2.31 -18.29
C ILE A 73 -4.26 -3.57 -18.23
N LEU A 74 -4.05 -4.13 -17.04
CA LEU A 74 -3.23 -5.32 -16.85
C LEU A 74 -3.78 -6.55 -17.58
N ARG A 75 -5.11 -6.68 -17.72
CA ARG A 75 -5.72 -7.75 -18.51
C ARG A 75 -5.58 -7.56 -20.03
N ASP A 76 -5.72 -6.33 -20.48
CA ASP A 76 -5.57 -6.01 -21.90
C ASP A 76 -4.11 -6.21 -22.32
N ASP A 77 -3.18 -5.79 -21.50
CA ASP A 77 -1.74 -6.00 -21.69
C ASP A 77 -1.40 -7.48 -21.84
N GLN A 78 -1.82 -8.34 -20.93
CA GLN A 78 -1.58 -9.78 -20.98
C GLN A 78 -2.16 -10.46 -22.24
N ARG A 79 -3.17 -9.87 -22.87
CA ARG A 79 -3.73 -10.37 -24.15
C ARG A 79 -2.86 -10.02 -25.35
N ARG A 80 -2.06 -8.96 -25.23
CA ARG A 80 -1.24 -8.44 -26.34
C ARG A 80 0.16 -8.99 -26.31
N THR A 81 0.74 -9.12 -25.11
CA THR A 81 2.14 -9.54 -24.91
C THR A 81 2.25 -10.63 -23.85
N ASN A 82 3.31 -11.45 -23.97
CA ASN A 82 3.69 -12.42 -22.95
C ASN A 82 4.91 -11.95 -22.15
N VAL A 83 5.23 -10.65 -22.22
CA VAL A 83 6.41 -10.05 -21.61
C VAL A 83 5.95 -8.79 -20.90
N ASP A 84 6.43 -8.56 -19.70
CA ASP A 84 6.17 -7.33 -18.96
C ASP A 84 7.42 -6.47 -18.91
N GLN A 85 7.32 -5.22 -19.39
CA GLN A 85 8.44 -4.29 -19.50
C GLN A 85 7.99 -2.82 -19.28
N LEU A 86 8.95 -1.94 -18.97
CA LEU A 86 8.66 -0.56 -18.55
C LEU A 86 8.14 0.37 -19.68
N GLY A 87 8.19 -0.04 -20.96
CA GLY A 87 7.62 0.71 -22.08
C GLY A 87 6.14 0.40 -22.34
N GLU A 88 5.50 -0.45 -21.56
CA GLU A 88 4.10 -0.84 -21.74
C GLU A 88 3.13 0.19 -21.14
N PRO A 89 1.87 0.23 -21.62
CA PRO A 89 0.87 1.20 -21.15
C PRO A 89 0.63 1.18 -19.64
N TRP A 90 0.75 0.02 -18.99
CA TRP A 90 0.55 -0.09 -17.55
C TRP A 90 1.66 0.61 -16.75
N ALA A 91 2.89 0.69 -17.29
CA ALA A 91 4.03 1.31 -16.61
C ALA A 91 4.01 2.85 -16.67
N VAL A 92 3.17 3.43 -17.55
CA VAL A 92 3.07 4.88 -17.70
C VAL A 92 2.32 5.48 -16.51
N PRO A 93 2.93 6.39 -15.73
CA PRO A 93 2.24 7.06 -14.64
C PRO A 93 1.08 7.90 -15.14
N ILE A 94 -0.03 7.88 -14.42
CA ILE A 94 -1.16 8.78 -14.65
C ILE A 94 -0.88 10.07 -13.88
N ALA A 95 -0.61 11.15 -14.62
CA ALA A 95 -0.54 12.49 -14.05
C ALA A 95 -1.88 12.88 -13.43
N GLU A 96 -1.87 13.85 -12.52
CA GLU A 96 -3.09 14.33 -11.90
C GLU A 96 -4.10 14.83 -12.96
N THR A 97 -5.17 14.07 -13.14
CA THR A 97 -6.19 14.27 -14.16
C THR A 97 -7.54 14.41 -13.50
N ARG A 98 -8.39 15.31 -13.99
CA ARG A 98 -9.78 15.43 -13.52
C ARG A 98 -10.53 14.13 -13.83
N LEU A 99 -11.34 13.68 -12.89
CA LEU A 99 -12.15 12.47 -13.07
C LEU A 99 -13.12 12.60 -14.25
N SER A 100 -13.66 13.80 -14.50
CA SER A 100 -14.53 14.10 -15.66
C SER A 100 -13.83 13.86 -17.00
N ASP A 101 -12.54 14.24 -17.10
CA ASP A 101 -11.75 14.09 -18.32
C ASP A 101 -11.41 12.62 -18.56
N PHE A 102 -11.26 11.86 -17.48
CA PHE A 102 -10.96 10.44 -17.50
C PHE A 102 -12.16 9.57 -17.92
N LEU A 103 -13.36 9.89 -17.41
CA LEU A 103 -14.59 9.13 -17.70
C LEU A 103 -15.22 9.45 -19.06
N GLY A 104 -14.71 10.49 -19.73
CA GLY A 104 -15.22 10.94 -21.03
C GLY A 104 -16.57 11.64 -20.97
N ALA A 105 -16.94 12.30 -22.07
CA ALA A 105 -18.13 13.13 -22.18
C ALA A 105 -19.46 12.38 -22.01
N SER A 106 -19.46 11.06 -22.10
CA SER A 106 -20.66 10.22 -22.01
C SER A 106 -21.15 9.97 -20.57
N LEU A 107 -20.28 10.15 -19.58
CA LEU A 107 -20.62 10.07 -18.15
C LEU A 107 -20.52 11.47 -17.53
N ARG A 108 -21.31 12.40 -18.04
CA ARG A 108 -21.55 13.70 -17.38
C ARG A 108 -22.25 13.45 -16.06
N THR A 109 -21.49 13.08 -15.07
CA THR A 109 -21.91 13.15 -13.70
C THR A 109 -21.71 14.59 -13.22
N ASP A 110 -22.74 15.07 -12.55
CA ASP A 110 -22.84 16.25 -11.73
C ASP A 110 -21.50 16.83 -11.22
N VAL A 111 -21.54 17.97 -10.63
CA VAL A 111 -20.44 18.79 -10.06
C VAL A 111 -19.34 17.99 -9.35
N ALA A 112 -19.62 16.78 -8.85
CA ALA A 112 -18.65 15.94 -8.15
C ALA A 112 -17.48 15.46 -9.05
N GLY A 113 -17.69 15.26 -10.35
CA GLY A 113 -16.63 14.86 -11.28
C GLY A 113 -15.64 15.99 -11.58
N GLU A 114 -16.06 17.24 -11.50
CA GLU A 114 -15.20 18.40 -11.77
C GLU A 114 -14.26 18.72 -10.61
N THR A 115 -14.62 18.32 -9.39
CA THR A 115 -13.84 18.59 -8.16
C THR A 115 -12.98 17.39 -7.73
N SER A 116 -13.01 16.30 -8.50
CA SER A 116 -12.25 15.08 -8.22
C SER A 116 -11.06 14.95 -9.15
N PHE A 117 -9.91 14.66 -8.59
CA PHE A 117 -8.67 14.39 -9.31
C PHE A 117 -8.16 13.00 -8.97
N LEU A 118 -7.67 12.32 -9.99
CA LEU A 118 -7.04 11.02 -9.88
C LEU A 118 -5.62 11.11 -10.43
N SER A 119 -4.66 10.57 -9.69
CA SER A 119 -3.32 10.29 -10.17
C SER A 119 -2.88 8.92 -9.64
N GLY A 120 -1.91 8.30 -10.30
CA GLY A 120 -1.44 7.00 -9.84
C GLY A 120 -0.41 6.38 -10.74
N ARG A 121 0.04 5.21 -10.33
CA ARG A 121 0.96 4.38 -11.12
C ARG A 121 0.79 2.90 -10.79
N ILE A 122 1.14 2.08 -11.75
CA ILE A 122 1.28 0.65 -11.56
C ILE A 122 2.79 0.34 -11.55
N LEU A 123 3.22 -0.44 -10.57
CA LEU A 123 4.60 -0.92 -10.47
C LEU A 123 4.59 -2.45 -10.49
N ASP A 124 5.58 -3.02 -11.15
CA ASP A 124 5.82 -4.44 -11.10
C ASP A 124 6.36 -4.83 -9.71
N ALA A 125 5.59 -5.62 -8.96
CA ALA A 125 6.03 -6.10 -7.64
C ALA A 125 7.16 -7.15 -7.75
N GLN A 126 7.28 -7.82 -8.92
CA GLN A 126 8.34 -8.79 -9.19
C GLN A 126 9.63 -8.15 -9.74
N ALA A 127 9.67 -6.83 -9.91
CA ALA A 127 10.92 -6.08 -10.09
C ALA A 127 11.86 -6.20 -8.88
N ARG A 128 11.34 -6.67 -7.73
CA ARG A 128 12.01 -6.74 -6.43
C ARG A 128 12.24 -8.17 -6.00
N PHE A 129 13.25 -8.39 -5.15
CA PHE A 129 13.47 -9.68 -4.55
C PHE A 129 12.32 -10.01 -3.56
N ASN A 130 11.63 -11.11 -3.80
CA ASN A 130 10.54 -11.56 -2.94
C ASN A 130 11.10 -12.34 -1.74
N LEU A 131 10.90 -11.83 -0.52
CA LEU A 131 11.34 -12.49 0.71
C LEU A 131 10.66 -13.86 0.91
N ALA A 132 9.45 -14.08 0.38
CA ALA A 132 8.80 -15.40 0.43
C ALA A 132 9.62 -16.50 -0.26
N ASN A 133 10.56 -16.15 -1.15
CA ASN A 133 11.46 -17.10 -1.79
C ASN A 133 12.45 -17.75 -0.81
N LEU A 134 12.67 -17.16 0.36
CA LEU A 134 13.58 -17.72 1.38
C LEU A 134 13.13 -19.08 1.93
N VAL A 135 11.84 -19.44 1.75
CA VAL A 135 11.27 -20.70 2.22
C VAL A 135 10.71 -21.49 1.04
N ILE A 136 11.06 -22.78 0.95
CA ILE A 136 10.47 -23.73 0.00
C ILE A 136 9.66 -24.79 0.75
N TRP A 137 8.60 -25.25 0.07
CA TRP A 137 7.77 -26.35 0.54
C TRP A 137 8.01 -27.57 -0.34
N THR A 138 8.55 -28.64 0.25
CA THR A 138 8.73 -29.91 -0.43
C THR A 138 7.64 -30.89 0.03
N ALA A 139 6.95 -31.50 -0.92
CA ALA A 139 6.01 -32.59 -0.63
C ALA A 139 6.78 -33.91 -0.53
N THR A 140 6.72 -34.56 0.61
CA THR A 140 7.27 -35.91 0.79
C THR A 140 6.12 -36.91 0.78
N ALA A 141 6.19 -37.90 -0.10
CA ALA A 141 5.16 -38.92 -0.20
C ALA A 141 4.92 -39.58 1.18
N GLY A 142 3.68 -39.51 1.67
CA GLY A 142 3.27 -40.07 2.96
C GLY A 142 3.57 -39.24 4.21
N GLN A 143 4.30 -38.11 4.11
CA GLN A 143 4.68 -37.27 5.27
C GLN A 143 4.14 -35.83 5.25
N GLY A 144 3.35 -35.46 4.23
CA GLY A 144 2.84 -34.09 4.09
C GLY A 144 3.84 -33.13 3.46
N ARG A 145 3.63 -31.82 3.69
CA ARG A 145 4.52 -30.74 3.21
C ARG A 145 5.50 -30.35 4.31
N ALA A 146 6.79 -30.37 3.99
CA ALA A 146 7.85 -29.86 4.85
C ALA A 146 8.39 -28.54 4.32
N ALA A 147 8.51 -27.54 5.21
CA ALA A 147 9.14 -26.27 4.88
C ALA A 147 10.65 -26.34 5.17
N SER A 148 11.45 -25.78 4.29
CA SER A 148 12.91 -25.61 4.47
C SER A 148 13.38 -24.29 3.89
N VAL A 149 14.56 -23.83 4.33
CA VAL A 149 15.19 -22.64 3.74
C VAL A 149 15.68 -22.99 2.33
N ASP A 150 15.45 -22.07 1.38
CA ASP A 150 16.03 -22.13 0.04
C ASP A 150 17.46 -21.56 0.05
N PRO A 151 18.51 -22.38 -0.15
CA PRO A 151 19.89 -21.89 -0.07
C PRO A 151 20.21 -20.87 -1.18
N ALA A 152 19.62 -21.02 -2.38
CA ALA A 152 19.86 -20.12 -3.49
C ALA A 152 19.22 -18.73 -3.23
N ALA A 153 17.98 -18.71 -2.75
CA ALA A 153 17.31 -17.48 -2.36
C ALA A 153 17.99 -16.79 -1.18
N GLN A 154 18.44 -17.55 -0.18
CA GLN A 154 19.21 -17.01 0.95
C GLN A 154 20.54 -16.39 0.50
N ALA A 155 21.26 -17.04 -0.43
CA ALA A 155 22.48 -16.50 -1.01
C ALA A 155 22.21 -15.22 -1.82
N ALA A 156 21.12 -15.18 -2.59
CA ALA A 156 20.70 -14.00 -3.33
C ALA A 156 20.38 -12.84 -2.36
N TYR A 157 19.62 -13.08 -1.30
CA TYR A 157 19.30 -12.04 -0.33
C TYR A 157 20.55 -11.54 0.41
N ARG A 158 21.49 -12.43 0.71
CA ARG A 158 22.80 -12.05 1.28
C ARG A 158 23.57 -11.11 0.36
N ARG A 159 23.63 -11.42 -0.95
CA ARG A 159 24.25 -10.53 -1.95
C ARG A 159 23.54 -9.19 -2.06
N LEU A 160 22.20 -9.18 -2.00
CA LEU A 160 21.42 -7.94 -2.02
C LEU A 160 21.79 -7.04 -0.83
N LEU A 161 21.81 -7.59 0.39
CA LEU A 161 22.22 -6.86 1.59
C LEU A 161 23.63 -6.27 1.45
N GLN A 162 24.60 -7.05 0.93
CA GLN A 162 25.96 -6.56 0.65
C GLN A 162 25.95 -5.43 -0.37
N THR A 163 25.18 -5.57 -1.45
CA THR A 163 25.12 -4.57 -2.54
C THR A 163 24.58 -3.24 -2.06
N VAL A 164 23.61 -3.25 -1.13
CA VAL A 164 23.02 -2.03 -0.53
C VAL A 164 23.73 -1.57 0.74
N GLY A 165 24.87 -2.18 1.09
CA GLY A 165 25.71 -1.77 2.22
C GLY A 165 25.20 -2.20 3.60
N LEU A 166 24.34 -3.22 3.67
CA LEU A 166 23.81 -3.76 4.93
C LEU A 166 24.54 -5.04 5.36
N ASN A 167 24.36 -5.41 6.64
CA ASN A 167 24.97 -6.62 7.18
C ASN A 167 24.42 -7.89 6.50
N PRO A 168 25.24 -8.67 5.77
CA PRO A 168 24.81 -9.86 5.05
C PRO A 168 24.34 -11.02 5.95
N GLN A 169 24.71 -11.01 7.24
CA GLN A 169 24.26 -12.04 8.20
C GLN A 169 22.76 -11.97 8.48
N LEU A 170 22.11 -10.81 8.22
CA LEU A 170 20.66 -10.67 8.31
C LEU A 170 19.91 -11.62 7.38
N ALA A 171 20.51 -12.07 6.27
CA ALA A 171 19.89 -13.04 5.38
C ALA A 171 19.61 -14.37 6.08
N GLU A 172 20.52 -14.83 6.92
CA GLU A 172 20.33 -16.09 7.66
C GLU A 172 19.28 -15.95 8.76
N SER A 173 19.32 -14.88 9.54
CA SER A 173 18.33 -14.63 10.60
C SER A 173 16.92 -14.45 10.03
N THR A 174 16.78 -13.74 8.90
CA THR A 174 15.51 -13.56 8.21
C THR A 174 14.97 -14.88 7.67
N ALA A 175 15.80 -15.66 6.98
CA ALA A 175 15.40 -16.97 6.44
C ALA A 175 14.95 -17.92 7.56
N ARG A 176 15.65 -17.94 8.69
CA ARG A 176 15.29 -18.75 9.85
C ARG A 176 13.95 -18.29 10.46
N ALA A 177 13.76 -16.98 10.63
CA ALA A 177 12.50 -16.45 11.17
C ALA A 177 11.30 -16.76 10.25
N MET A 178 11.48 -16.63 8.93
CA MET A 178 10.44 -16.99 7.95
C MET A 178 10.15 -18.48 7.93
N LEU A 179 11.15 -19.34 8.08
CA LEU A 179 10.96 -20.78 8.21
C LEU A 179 10.16 -21.14 9.47
N GLN A 180 10.51 -20.55 10.62
CA GLN A 180 9.77 -20.74 11.86
C GLN A 180 8.31 -20.30 11.73
N ALA A 181 8.06 -19.15 11.10
CA ALA A 181 6.72 -18.66 10.83
C ALA A 181 5.92 -19.61 9.91
N ALA A 182 6.58 -20.17 8.87
CA ALA A 182 5.97 -21.10 7.94
C ALA A 182 5.61 -22.45 8.60
N GLN A 183 6.43 -22.91 9.54
CA GLN A 183 6.20 -24.18 10.26
C GLN A 183 5.12 -24.09 11.33
N GLY A 184 4.69 -22.87 11.71
CA GLY A 184 3.62 -22.67 12.72
C GLY A 184 3.95 -23.23 14.10
N GLY A 185 5.21 -23.61 14.34
CA GLY A 185 5.64 -24.27 15.56
C GLY A 185 5.91 -23.28 16.67
N SER A 186 5.43 -23.57 17.89
CA SER A 186 6.06 -23.04 19.08
C SER A 186 7.41 -23.77 19.23
N ASP A 187 8.51 -23.01 19.33
CA ASP A 187 9.74 -23.56 19.91
C ASP A 187 9.34 -24.23 21.22
N GLY A 188 9.84 -25.44 21.48
CA GLY A 188 9.51 -26.21 22.69
C GLY A 188 9.76 -25.51 24.03
N GLY A 189 10.02 -24.19 24.01
CA GLY A 189 10.19 -23.27 25.13
C GLY A 189 9.00 -22.32 25.39
N GLY A 190 7.83 -22.52 24.77
CA GLY A 190 6.63 -21.73 25.05
C GLY A 190 6.59 -20.31 24.43
N ARG A 191 7.55 -19.98 23.57
CA ARG A 191 7.47 -18.75 22.76
C ARG A 191 6.55 -18.99 21.56
N ALA A 192 5.60 -18.06 21.34
CA ALA A 192 4.77 -18.08 20.15
C ALA A 192 5.65 -17.98 18.88
N ALA A 193 5.28 -18.74 17.84
CA ALA A 193 5.96 -18.66 16.55
C ALA A 193 5.96 -17.23 16.02
N PRO A 194 7.04 -16.80 15.35
CA PRO A 194 7.04 -15.51 14.65
C PRO A 194 5.85 -15.43 13.70
N ARG A 195 5.22 -14.26 13.63
CA ARG A 195 4.16 -14.04 12.63
C ARG A 195 4.79 -14.01 11.23
N PRO A 196 4.14 -14.63 10.22
CA PRO A 196 4.58 -14.50 8.83
C PRO A 196 4.69 -13.01 8.45
N LEU A 197 5.73 -12.68 7.69
CA LEU A 197 5.87 -11.34 7.12
C LEU A 197 4.76 -11.13 6.08
N ASP A 198 4.03 -10.04 6.22
CA ASP A 198 2.99 -9.59 5.29
C ASP A 198 3.41 -8.35 4.49
N SER A 199 4.49 -7.69 4.93
CA SER A 199 5.02 -6.46 4.35
C SER A 199 6.52 -6.34 4.59
N VAL A 200 7.18 -5.46 3.85
CA VAL A 200 8.61 -5.16 4.06
C VAL A 200 8.85 -4.54 5.44
N GLN A 201 7.90 -3.74 5.92
CA GLN A 201 7.93 -3.16 7.27
C GLN A 201 7.89 -4.22 8.37
N GLY A 202 7.35 -5.40 8.07
CA GLY A 202 7.39 -6.56 8.98
C GLY A 202 8.81 -6.97 9.40
N LEU A 203 9.84 -6.63 8.60
CA LEU A 203 11.25 -6.83 8.96
C LEU A 203 11.64 -6.15 10.28
N LEU A 204 10.97 -5.05 10.65
CA LEU A 204 11.19 -4.37 11.94
C LEU A 204 10.87 -5.25 13.15
N SER A 205 10.08 -6.30 12.98
CA SER A 205 9.81 -7.28 14.03
C SER A 205 10.96 -8.27 14.26
N LEU A 206 11.90 -8.33 13.33
CA LEU A 206 13.05 -9.23 13.39
C LEU A 206 14.25 -8.54 14.07
N PRO A 207 15.00 -9.25 14.91
CA PRO A 207 16.20 -8.67 15.54
C PRO A 207 17.25 -8.25 14.50
N GLY A 208 17.81 -7.07 14.69
CA GLY A 208 18.88 -6.54 13.85
C GLY A 208 18.45 -5.62 12.72
N TYR A 209 17.16 -5.42 12.49
CA TYR A 209 16.65 -4.43 11.55
C TYR A 209 16.29 -3.11 12.24
N THR A 210 16.63 -2.00 11.59
CA THR A 210 16.23 -0.64 11.99
C THR A 210 15.33 -0.02 10.92
N PRO A 211 14.57 1.03 11.24
CA PRO A 211 13.73 1.73 10.25
C PRO A 211 14.54 2.22 9.04
N GLU A 212 15.76 2.71 9.25
CA GLU A 212 16.66 3.19 8.20
C GLU A 212 17.07 2.05 7.26
N MET A 213 17.39 0.87 7.81
CA MET A 213 17.73 -0.32 7.02
C MET A 213 16.54 -0.79 6.19
N VAL A 214 15.34 -0.78 6.76
CA VAL A 214 14.11 -1.15 6.05
C VAL A 214 13.82 -0.15 4.93
N ALA A 215 13.99 1.14 5.17
CA ALA A 215 13.85 2.17 4.14
C ALA A 215 14.84 2.00 2.97
N VAL A 216 16.07 1.60 3.25
CA VAL A 216 17.08 1.27 2.21
C VAL A 216 16.67 0.04 1.41
N LEU A 217 16.04 -0.97 2.05
CA LEU A 217 15.61 -2.21 1.41
C LEU A 217 14.31 -2.08 0.61
N GLU A 218 13.41 -1.19 1.01
CA GLU A 218 12.06 -1.05 0.43
C GLU A 218 12.03 -0.99 -1.11
N PRO A 219 12.98 -0.32 -1.81
CA PRO A 219 13.01 -0.34 -3.27
C PRO A 219 13.37 -1.68 -3.90
N PHE A 220 14.06 -2.55 -3.17
CA PHE A 220 14.69 -3.77 -3.70
C PHE A 220 14.05 -5.07 -3.25
N VAL A 221 13.21 -5.04 -2.20
CA VAL A 221 12.55 -6.22 -1.66
C VAL A 221 11.03 -6.07 -1.66
N THR A 222 10.35 -7.19 -1.69
CA THR A 222 8.89 -7.29 -1.56
C THR A 222 8.51 -8.50 -0.75
N VAL A 223 7.28 -8.54 -0.26
CA VAL A 223 6.66 -9.73 0.35
C VAL A 223 5.40 -10.05 -0.43
N LEU A 224 5.40 -11.16 -1.15
CA LEU A 224 4.27 -11.62 -1.95
C LEU A 224 3.70 -12.91 -1.33
N PRO A 225 2.41 -13.23 -1.60
CA PRO A 225 1.74 -14.39 -0.99
C PRO A 225 2.37 -15.74 -1.32
N GLU A 226 3.10 -15.80 -2.43
CA GLU A 226 3.77 -17.02 -2.91
C GLU A 226 5.16 -16.70 -3.48
N ARG A 227 5.92 -17.72 -3.78
CA ARG A 227 7.23 -17.59 -4.43
C ARG A 227 7.07 -17.05 -5.84
N THR A 228 7.96 -16.15 -6.23
CA THR A 228 7.96 -15.52 -7.55
C THR A 228 9.38 -15.39 -8.08
N LEU A 229 9.52 -15.38 -9.40
CA LEU A 229 10.76 -15.04 -10.08
C LEU A 229 10.87 -13.52 -10.20
N VAL A 230 12.09 -12.99 -10.26
CA VAL A 230 12.35 -11.58 -10.49
C VAL A 230 12.21 -11.29 -11.99
N ASN A 231 11.46 -10.27 -12.36
CA ASN A 231 11.33 -9.84 -13.75
C ASN A 231 12.59 -9.07 -14.20
N ALA A 232 13.33 -9.64 -15.13
CA ALA A 232 14.56 -9.04 -15.66
C ALA A 232 14.32 -7.72 -16.42
N ASN A 233 13.11 -7.52 -16.96
CA ASN A 233 12.76 -6.31 -17.72
C ASN A 233 12.39 -5.11 -16.83
N THR A 234 12.13 -5.33 -15.55
CA THR A 234 11.68 -4.26 -14.65
C THR A 234 12.57 -4.10 -13.42
N ALA A 235 13.39 -5.13 -13.10
CA ALA A 235 14.23 -5.14 -11.92
C ALA A 235 15.40 -4.13 -12.01
N GLU A 236 15.75 -3.53 -10.87
CA GLU A 236 16.92 -2.68 -10.71
C GLU A 236 18.22 -3.49 -10.79
N ALA A 237 19.33 -2.83 -11.09
CA ALA A 237 20.64 -3.47 -11.22
C ALA A 237 21.07 -4.18 -9.93
N GLU A 238 20.75 -3.63 -8.76
CA GLU A 238 21.05 -4.18 -7.45
C GLU A 238 20.34 -5.53 -7.23
N VAL A 239 19.08 -5.63 -7.69
CA VAL A 239 18.29 -6.87 -7.60
C VAL A 239 18.85 -7.91 -8.59
N LEU A 240 19.16 -7.53 -9.81
CA LEU A 240 19.76 -8.44 -10.81
C LEU A 240 21.13 -8.96 -10.35
N ALA A 241 22.00 -8.08 -9.80
CA ALA A 241 23.29 -8.46 -9.22
C ALA A 241 23.14 -9.42 -8.05
N ALA A 242 22.06 -9.31 -7.30
CA ALA A 242 21.77 -10.19 -6.18
C ALA A 242 21.29 -11.57 -6.60
N VAL A 243 20.35 -11.66 -7.57
CA VAL A 243 19.71 -12.92 -7.94
C VAL A 243 20.53 -13.73 -8.96
N ILE A 244 21.36 -13.06 -9.78
CA ILE A 244 22.27 -13.72 -10.74
C ILE A 244 23.63 -13.92 -10.06
N ASP A 245 24.03 -15.16 -9.88
CA ASP A 245 25.29 -15.47 -9.21
C ASP A 245 26.50 -14.97 -10.02
N LYS A 246 27.52 -14.44 -9.32
CA LYS A 246 28.75 -13.88 -9.91
C LYS A 246 28.51 -12.73 -10.90
N LEU A 247 27.36 -12.03 -10.83
CA LEU A 247 27.13 -10.81 -11.60
C LEU A 247 27.55 -9.58 -10.79
N PRO A 248 28.65 -8.89 -11.13
CA PRO A 248 29.04 -7.65 -10.48
C PRO A 248 28.02 -6.54 -10.75
N LEU A 249 27.80 -5.65 -9.77
CA LEU A 249 26.83 -4.55 -9.86
C LEU A 249 27.03 -3.70 -11.13
N GLU A 250 28.28 -3.35 -11.48
CA GLU A 250 28.58 -2.57 -12.69
C GLU A 250 28.13 -3.29 -13.98
N ARG A 251 28.25 -4.62 -14.01
CA ARG A 251 27.79 -5.42 -15.14
C ARG A 251 26.26 -5.56 -15.16
N ALA A 252 25.64 -5.62 -13.97
CA ALA A 252 24.19 -5.56 -13.86
C ALA A 252 23.64 -4.22 -14.37
N ARG A 253 24.30 -3.09 -14.06
CA ARG A 253 23.97 -1.77 -14.61
C ARG A 253 24.11 -1.72 -16.14
N GLU A 254 25.11 -2.38 -16.71
CA GLU A 254 25.25 -2.49 -18.16
C GLU A 254 24.11 -3.31 -18.76
N LEU A 255 23.74 -4.43 -18.13
CA LEU A 255 22.62 -5.26 -18.57
C LEU A 255 21.29 -4.47 -18.54
N VAL A 256 21.07 -3.64 -17.53
CA VAL A 256 19.92 -2.72 -17.43
C VAL A 256 19.93 -1.71 -18.58
N ARG A 257 21.07 -1.06 -18.86
CA ARG A 257 21.17 -0.12 -19.99
C ARG A 257 20.87 -0.77 -21.35
N GLN A 258 21.26 -2.04 -21.53
CA GLN A 258 20.93 -2.78 -22.75
C GLN A 258 19.45 -3.11 -22.81
N ARG A 259 18.85 -3.58 -21.73
CA ARG A 259 17.43 -3.82 -21.59
C ARG A 259 16.59 -2.57 -21.89
N ASP A 260 17.00 -1.40 -21.43
CA ASP A 260 16.29 -0.14 -21.65
C ASP A 260 16.27 0.28 -23.15
N ARG A 261 17.23 -0.22 -23.95
CA ARG A 261 17.25 -0.04 -25.41
C ARG A 261 16.42 -1.10 -26.12
N ALA A 262 16.47 -2.33 -25.63
CA ALA A 262 15.76 -3.47 -26.19
C ALA A 262 15.44 -4.47 -25.09
N TYR A 263 14.17 -4.54 -24.69
CA TYR A 263 13.72 -5.44 -23.65
C TYR A 263 13.91 -6.92 -24.01
N PHE A 264 13.98 -7.77 -23.00
CA PHE A 264 14.16 -9.21 -23.19
C PHE A 264 12.82 -9.89 -23.52
N ASN A 265 12.76 -10.57 -24.66
CA ASN A 265 11.55 -11.30 -25.07
C ASN A 265 11.39 -12.65 -24.37
N ASN A 266 12.47 -13.21 -23.84
CA ASN A 266 12.51 -14.50 -23.14
C ASN A 266 13.83 -14.67 -22.38
N ILE A 267 13.90 -15.71 -21.56
CA ILE A 267 15.09 -16.01 -20.75
C ILE A 267 16.34 -16.25 -21.65
N GLY A 268 16.19 -16.83 -22.84
CA GLY A 268 17.30 -17.03 -23.77
C GLY A 268 17.95 -15.71 -24.21
N ASN A 269 17.16 -14.64 -24.39
CA ASN A 269 17.71 -13.31 -24.65
C ASN A 269 18.50 -12.79 -23.46
N VAL A 270 18.00 -12.99 -22.23
CA VAL A 270 18.74 -12.59 -21.01
C VAL A 270 20.05 -13.35 -20.93
N GLN A 271 20.08 -14.68 -21.20
CA GLN A 271 21.29 -15.49 -21.20
C GLN A 271 22.30 -15.00 -22.21
N THR A 272 21.86 -14.69 -23.46
CA THR A 272 22.73 -14.19 -24.52
C THR A 272 23.37 -12.86 -24.16
N GLN A 273 22.58 -11.91 -23.62
CA GLN A 273 23.09 -10.61 -23.21
C GLN A 273 23.99 -10.70 -21.97
N LEU A 274 23.61 -11.57 -21.01
CA LEU A 274 24.42 -11.83 -19.82
C LEU A 274 25.81 -12.40 -20.20
N ALA A 275 25.85 -13.36 -21.12
CA ALA A 275 27.12 -13.93 -21.62
C ALA A 275 28.01 -12.90 -22.33
N ALA A 276 27.41 -11.91 -23.00
CA ALA A 276 28.15 -10.81 -23.64
C ALA A 276 28.70 -9.81 -22.61
N VAL A 277 27.90 -9.46 -21.57
CA VAL A 277 28.23 -8.43 -20.56
C VAL A 277 29.10 -8.98 -19.44
N ALA A 278 28.80 -10.19 -18.96
CA ALA A 278 29.42 -10.84 -17.82
C ALA A 278 29.62 -12.35 -18.08
N PRO A 279 30.63 -12.77 -18.87
CA PRO A 279 30.83 -14.17 -19.20
C PRO A 279 31.05 -15.11 -18.03
N GLN A 280 31.46 -14.58 -16.88
CA GLN A 280 31.68 -15.32 -15.63
C GLN A 280 30.40 -15.48 -14.78
N ALA A 281 29.32 -14.79 -15.11
CA ALA A 281 28.06 -14.92 -14.39
C ALA A 281 27.47 -16.31 -14.60
N ASP A 282 26.88 -16.88 -13.54
CA ASP A 282 26.27 -18.21 -13.62
C ASP A 282 24.91 -18.14 -14.27
N SER A 283 24.82 -18.68 -15.48
CA SER A 283 23.56 -18.78 -16.23
C SER A 283 22.80 -20.09 -15.99
N ALA A 284 23.38 -21.07 -15.29
CA ALA A 284 22.78 -22.40 -15.15
C ALA A 284 21.48 -22.38 -14.34
N ASN A 285 21.40 -21.52 -13.32
CA ASN A 285 20.22 -21.39 -12.46
C ASN A 285 19.33 -20.19 -12.79
N LEU A 286 19.59 -19.52 -13.91
CA LEU A 286 18.93 -18.26 -14.26
C LEU A 286 17.41 -18.41 -14.29
N ALA A 287 16.88 -19.42 -14.96
CA ALA A 287 15.45 -19.67 -15.11
C ALA A 287 14.72 -20.00 -13.76
N ASN A 288 15.47 -20.30 -12.71
CA ASN A 288 14.91 -20.53 -11.37
C ASN A 288 14.84 -19.25 -10.54
N MET A 289 15.47 -18.16 -10.99
CA MET A 289 15.59 -16.90 -10.25
C MET A 289 14.93 -15.73 -10.95
N ILE A 290 14.91 -15.73 -12.31
CA ILE A 290 14.38 -14.63 -13.12
C ILE A 290 13.38 -15.13 -14.16
N ASP A 291 12.48 -14.23 -14.55
CA ASP A 291 11.60 -14.36 -15.72
C ASP A 291 11.57 -13.02 -16.45
N VAL A 292 10.82 -12.94 -17.54
CA VAL A 292 10.49 -11.72 -18.29
C VAL A 292 9.01 -11.34 -18.13
N ARG A 293 8.29 -12.04 -17.24
CA ARG A 293 6.86 -11.87 -16.97
C ARG A 293 6.62 -11.67 -15.49
N SER A 294 5.50 -11.00 -15.18
CA SER A 294 5.07 -10.72 -13.82
C SER A 294 3.60 -11.07 -13.60
N HIS A 295 3.31 -11.57 -12.41
CA HIS A 295 1.96 -11.89 -11.96
C HIS A 295 1.45 -10.92 -10.90
N TYR A 296 2.33 -10.18 -10.24
CA TYR A 296 2.00 -9.30 -9.13
C TYR A 296 2.36 -7.85 -9.44
N PHE A 297 1.38 -6.96 -9.29
CA PHE A 297 1.53 -5.54 -9.55
C PHE A 297 1.04 -4.72 -8.37
N LEU A 298 1.78 -3.69 -8.00
CA LEU A 298 1.40 -2.69 -7.00
C LEU A 298 0.76 -1.50 -7.70
N VAL A 299 -0.49 -1.23 -7.39
CA VAL A 299 -1.25 -0.09 -7.94
C VAL A 299 -1.37 0.97 -6.86
N TYR A 300 -0.71 2.09 -7.07
CA TYR A 300 -0.81 3.29 -6.25
C TYR A 300 -1.83 4.23 -6.86
N GLY A 301 -2.83 4.64 -6.07
CA GLY A 301 -3.84 5.60 -6.47
C GLY A 301 -3.96 6.73 -5.46
N LEU A 302 -3.79 7.97 -5.91
CA LEU A 302 -4.06 9.17 -5.15
C LEU A 302 -5.33 9.81 -5.69
N VAL A 303 -6.36 9.84 -4.85
CA VAL A 303 -7.62 10.51 -5.12
C VAL A 303 -7.67 11.80 -4.30
N ARG A 304 -7.94 12.92 -4.95
CA ARG A 304 -8.30 14.18 -4.31
C ARG A 304 -9.72 14.52 -4.69
N HIS A 305 -10.58 14.67 -3.70
CA HIS A 305 -11.96 15.07 -3.87
C HIS A 305 -12.27 16.22 -2.94
N GLU A 306 -12.44 17.43 -3.49
CA GLU A 306 -12.55 18.67 -2.75
C GLU A 306 -11.39 18.83 -1.73
N ARG A 307 -11.72 18.76 -0.41
CA ARG A 307 -10.75 18.83 0.70
C ARG A 307 -10.25 17.47 1.18
N ALA A 308 -10.85 16.39 0.71
CA ALA A 308 -10.41 15.03 1.05
C ALA A 308 -9.30 14.57 0.11
N SER A 309 -8.23 14.01 0.66
CA SER A 309 -7.16 13.38 -0.10
C SER A 309 -6.91 12.00 0.49
N ARG A 310 -6.78 11.01 -0.38
CA ARG A 310 -6.50 9.65 0.02
C ARG A 310 -5.52 8.99 -0.93
N LEU A 311 -4.50 8.37 -0.37
CA LEU A 311 -3.52 7.59 -1.10
C LEU A 311 -3.64 6.12 -0.68
N GLN A 312 -3.82 5.25 -1.65
CA GLN A 312 -3.92 3.81 -1.46
C GLN A 312 -2.91 3.06 -2.32
N VAL A 313 -2.48 1.92 -1.82
CA VAL A 313 -1.75 0.91 -2.59
C VAL A 313 -2.53 -0.40 -2.57
N SER A 314 -2.68 -1.01 -3.75
CA SER A 314 -3.34 -2.30 -3.91
C SER A 314 -2.38 -3.28 -4.56
N LEU A 315 -2.29 -4.50 -4.03
CA LEU A 315 -1.59 -5.59 -4.70
C LEU A 315 -2.59 -6.34 -5.58
N ILE A 316 -2.30 -6.37 -6.88
CA ILE A 316 -3.11 -7.10 -7.87
C ILE A 316 -2.33 -8.33 -8.33
N PHE A 317 -2.98 -9.48 -8.27
CA PHE A 317 -2.54 -10.70 -8.92
C PHE A 317 -3.16 -10.78 -10.32
N ARG A 318 -2.34 -11.04 -11.32
CA ARG A 318 -2.72 -11.33 -12.70
C ARG A 318 -2.35 -12.77 -13.00
N GLY A 319 -3.37 -13.64 -13.09
CA GLY A 319 -3.20 -15.05 -13.37
C GLY A 319 -2.69 -15.31 -14.79
N GLU A 320 -2.15 -16.50 -15.03
CA GLU A 320 -1.85 -16.96 -16.38
C GLU A 320 -3.13 -17.11 -17.20
N PRO A 321 -3.07 -16.90 -18.52
CA PRO A 321 -4.21 -17.14 -19.41
C PRO A 321 -4.42 -18.65 -19.57
N LEU A 322 -4.97 -19.30 -18.53
CA LEU A 322 -5.48 -20.66 -18.62
C LEU A 322 -6.86 -20.63 -19.28
N GLY A 323 -6.90 -20.82 -20.58
CA GLY A 323 -8.15 -20.82 -21.35
C GLY A 323 -8.78 -19.43 -21.50
N ALA A 324 -10.11 -19.36 -21.56
CA ALA A 324 -10.86 -18.14 -21.84
C ALA A 324 -10.94 -17.12 -20.68
N THR A 325 -10.37 -17.39 -19.51
CA THR A 325 -10.51 -16.53 -18.32
C THR A 325 -9.16 -15.97 -17.85
N ASN A 326 -8.82 -14.86 -18.48
CA ASN A 326 -7.74 -14.00 -18.00
C ASN A 326 -8.24 -13.25 -16.76
N THR A 327 -7.86 -13.70 -15.57
CA THR A 327 -8.41 -13.17 -14.31
C THR A 327 -7.38 -12.33 -13.57
N THR A 328 -7.79 -11.10 -13.21
CA THR A 328 -7.08 -10.28 -12.24
C THR A 328 -7.81 -10.32 -10.90
N ARG A 329 -7.06 -10.41 -9.79
CA ARG A 329 -7.61 -10.43 -8.43
C ARG A 329 -6.87 -9.41 -7.56
N VAL A 330 -7.63 -8.63 -6.81
CA VAL A 330 -7.06 -7.80 -5.74
C VAL A 330 -6.70 -8.74 -4.58
N VAL A 331 -5.45 -8.73 -4.17
CA VAL A 331 -4.93 -9.54 -3.07
C VAL A 331 -5.15 -8.83 -1.75
N TRP A 332 -4.73 -7.57 -1.67
CA TRP A 332 -4.95 -6.68 -0.54
C TRP A 332 -4.97 -5.23 -0.97
N VAL A 333 -5.52 -4.37 -0.11
CA VAL A 333 -5.56 -2.91 -0.25
C VAL A 333 -5.13 -2.32 1.08
N GLN A 334 -4.26 -1.31 1.05
CA GLN A 334 -3.73 -0.60 2.21
C GLN A 334 -3.66 0.90 1.94
N ASP A 335 -3.82 1.70 2.99
CA ASP A 335 -3.50 3.12 2.90
C ASP A 335 -1.98 3.29 2.78
N ALA A 336 -1.54 4.24 1.99
CA ALA A 336 -0.13 4.55 1.78
C ALA A 336 0.16 5.99 2.23
N ASP A 337 1.36 6.21 2.76
CA ASP A 337 1.76 7.54 3.26
C ASP A 337 2.36 8.40 2.15
N ARG A 338 2.94 7.78 1.14
CA ARG A 338 3.59 8.46 0.01
C ARG A 338 3.49 7.66 -1.28
N LEU A 339 3.46 8.37 -2.42
CA LEU A 339 3.73 7.76 -3.72
C LEU A 339 5.23 7.42 -3.77
N PRO A 340 5.60 6.23 -4.25
CA PRO A 340 7.02 5.93 -4.51
C PRO A 340 7.60 6.92 -5.51
N ASP A 341 8.84 7.37 -5.28
CA ASP A 341 9.52 8.27 -6.20
C ASP A 341 9.71 7.59 -7.57
N LEU A 342 9.62 8.39 -8.64
CA LEU A 342 10.09 8.00 -9.97
C LEU A 342 11.62 7.98 -9.91
N ARG A 343 12.22 6.81 -10.00
CA ARG A 343 13.65 6.69 -10.29
C ARG A 343 13.86 6.52 -11.78
#